data_6c2ba72ead87a0e259906ce408497b3e
#
_entry.id   6c2ba72ead87a0e259906ce408497b3e
#
_cell.length_a   1.000
_cell.length_b   1.000
_cell.length_c   1.000
_cell.angle_alpha   90.00
_cell.angle_beta   90.00
_cell.angle_gamma   90.00
#
_symmetry.space_group_name_H-M   'P 1'
#
loop_
_entity.id
_entity.type
_entity.pdbx_description
1 polymer ?
#
loop_
_entity_poly.entity_id
_entity_poly.type
_entity_poly.pdbx_seq_one_letter_code
_entity_poly.pdbx_strand_id
1 'polypeptide(L)'
;MKSIVILISGRGSNMEAIVNARIAGARIATVISNRADAKGLEFAAAHGIPTAVVDHKAFPSREAFDAALAESIDAHGADLVVLAGFMRVLTDAFVRRYDGRLLNIHPSLLPSFPGLHTHQRAIEAGVRVHGATVHFVTPELDCGPVVIQAVVPVLPGDDEGSLSARVLRQEHRIYPQAVRWFVEDRLTITAQGQVLVRDEAVDEAGWTIPSLDRTPEAGACDSQQS
;
A
#
# COMPACT_ATOMS: atom_id res chain seq x y z
N MET A 1 -6.08 -21.96 0.64
CA MET A 1 -5.16 -21.03 -0.04
C MET A 1 -6.00 -19.92 -0.65
N LYS A 2 -5.73 -18.66 -0.30
CA LYS A 2 -6.50 -17.52 -0.79
C LYS A 2 -6.02 -17.05 -2.17
N SER A 3 -6.97 -16.78 -3.05
CA SER A 3 -6.76 -16.28 -4.42
C SER A 3 -6.66 -14.77 -4.41
N ILE A 4 -5.56 -14.22 -4.94
CA ILE A 4 -5.30 -12.78 -4.97
C ILE A 4 -5.25 -12.32 -6.42
N VAL A 5 -5.99 -11.27 -6.74
CA VAL A 5 -5.89 -10.54 -8.00
C VAL A 5 -5.22 -9.20 -7.75
N ILE A 6 -4.19 -8.86 -8.53
CA ILE A 6 -3.47 -7.59 -8.40
C ILE A 6 -3.75 -6.72 -9.61
N LEU A 7 -4.17 -5.46 -9.36
CA LEU A 7 -4.42 -4.46 -10.38
C LEU A 7 -3.26 -3.47 -10.45
N ILE A 8 -2.77 -3.22 -11.67
CA ILE A 8 -1.66 -2.29 -11.93
C ILE A 8 -1.99 -1.34 -13.08
N SER A 9 -1.28 -0.21 -13.19
CA SER A 9 -1.35 0.70 -14.35
C SER A 9 0.01 0.97 -15.00
N GLY A 10 1.12 0.48 -14.43
CA GLY A 10 2.45 0.83 -14.90
C GLY A 10 3.53 -0.18 -14.50
N ARG A 11 4.61 0.30 -13.87
CA ARG A 11 5.77 -0.51 -13.49
C ARG A 11 5.43 -1.67 -12.56
N GLY A 12 4.52 -1.47 -11.61
CA GLY A 12 4.07 -2.53 -10.71
C GLY A 12 5.06 -2.92 -9.60
N SER A 13 5.90 -2.01 -9.12
CA SER A 13 6.92 -2.32 -8.11
C SER A 13 6.34 -2.84 -6.78
N ASN A 14 5.17 -2.36 -6.38
CA ASN A 14 4.44 -2.90 -5.22
C ASN A 14 3.92 -4.32 -5.50
N MET A 15 3.46 -4.61 -6.72
CA MET A 15 3.10 -5.96 -7.15
C MET A 15 4.33 -6.88 -7.10
N GLU A 16 5.48 -6.43 -7.62
CA GLU A 16 6.75 -7.16 -7.55
C GLU A 16 7.12 -7.51 -6.09
N ALA A 17 6.97 -6.56 -5.17
CA ALA A 17 7.25 -6.78 -3.75
C ALA A 17 6.33 -7.86 -3.14
N ILE A 18 5.04 -7.85 -3.48
CA ILE A 18 4.07 -8.87 -3.02
C ILE A 18 4.40 -10.26 -3.59
N VAL A 19 4.71 -10.35 -4.88
CA VAL A 19 5.10 -11.61 -5.53
C VAL A 19 6.37 -12.18 -4.91
N ASN A 20 7.40 -11.35 -4.72
CA ASN A 20 8.68 -11.76 -4.15
C ASN A 20 8.58 -12.15 -2.66
N ALA A 21 7.59 -11.67 -1.95
CA ALA A 21 7.35 -12.04 -0.55
C ALA A 21 6.89 -13.48 -0.36
N ARG A 22 6.46 -14.18 -1.41
CA ARG A 22 6.07 -15.61 -1.40
C ARG A 22 5.19 -15.96 -0.20
N ILE A 23 4.12 -15.20 0.00
CA ILE A 23 3.24 -15.31 1.17
C ILE A 23 2.62 -16.71 1.23
N ALA A 24 2.89 -17.42 2.31
CA ALA A 24 2.33 -18.76 2.53
C ALA A 24 0.79 -18.70 2.59
N GLY A 25 0.12 -19.64 1.95
CA GLY A 25 -1.34 -19.66 1.88
C GLY A 25 -1.95 -18.69 0.83
N ALA A 26 -1.14 -17.89 0.13
CA ALA A 26 -1.56 -17.03 -0.96
C ALA A 26 -1.25 -17.66 -2.33
N ARG A 27 -2.12 -17.41 -3.30
CA ARG A 27 -1.89 -17.65 -4.72
C ARG A 27 -2.21 -16.37 -5.49
N ILE A 28 -1.23 -15.80 -6.17
CA ILE A 28 -1.50 -14.73 -7.13
C ILE A 28 -2.16 -15.35 -8.36
N ALA A 29 -3.47 -15.16 -8.47
CA ALA A 29 -4.27 -15.79 -9.52
C ALA A 29 -4.05 -15.12 -10.87
N THR A 30 -3.95 -13.80 -10.88
CA THR A 30 -3.68 -13.01 -12.07
C THR A 30 -3.21 -11.61 -11.70
N VAL A 31 -2.49 -10.97 -12.62
CA VAL A 31 -2.23 -9.53 -12.62
C VAL A 31 -2.98 -8.91 -13.77
N ILE A 32 -3.84 -7.93 -13.48
CA ILE A 32 -4.65 -7.23 -14.47
C ILE A 32 -4.16 -5.80 -14.61
N SER A 33 -3.99 -5.32 -15.83
CA SER A 33 -3.68 -3.92 -16.10
C SER A 33 -4.76 -3.25 -16.93
N ASN A 34 -4.99 -1.95 -16.67
CA ASN A 34 -5.81 -1.11 -17.52
C ASN A 34 -5.06 -0.53 -18.74
N ARG A 35 -3.79 -0.98 -18.94
CA ARG A 35 -2.91 -0.57 -20.03
C ARG A 35 -2.09 -1.75 -20.52
N ALA A 36 -2.04 -1.95 -21.83
CA ALA A 36 -1.28 -3.05 -22.44
C ALA A 36 0.25 -2.85 -22.32
N ASP A 37 0.71 -1.59 -22.22
CA ASP A 37 2.12 -1.21 -22.12
C ASP A 37 2.66 -1.19 -20.67
N ALA A 38 1.90 -1.70 -19.71
CA ALA A 38 2.32 -1.76 -18.32
C ALA A 38 3.44 -2.78 -18.11
N LYS A 39 4.64 -2.30 -17.76
CA LYS A 39 5.84 -3.15 -17.58
C LYS A 39 5.67 -4.24 -16.50
N GLY A 40 4.81 -4.02 -15.52
CA GLY A 40 4.51 -5.02 -14.51
C GLY A 40 3.90 -6.31 -15.07
N LEU A 41 3.26 -6.27 -16.25
CA LEU A 41 2.75 -7.47 -16.92
C LEU A 41 3.90 -8.40 -17.37
N GLU A 42 5.00 -7.83 -17.84
CA GLU A 42 6.20 -8.60 -18.23
C GLU A 42 6.81 -9.33 -17.03
N PHE A 43 6.91 -8.62 -15.90
CA PHE A 43 7.40 -9.22 -14.64
C PHE A 43 6.48 -10.37 -14.19
N ALA A 44 5.16 -10.17 -14.17
CA ALA A 44 4.21 -11.20 -13.78
C ALA A 44 4.30 -12.44 -14.68
N ALA A 45 4.33 -12.25 -16.01
CA ALA A 45 4.48 -13.33 -16.97
C ALA A 45 5.80 -14.11 -16.80
N ALA A 46 6.91 -13.41 -16.54
CA ALA A 46 8.21 -14.03 -16.29
C ALA A 46 8.22 -14.89 -15.00
N HIS A 47 7.31 -14.61 -14.06
CA HIS A 47 7.10 -15.40 -12.83
C HIS A 47 5.99 -16.46 -12.96
N GLY A 48 5.50 -16.72 -14.19
CA GLY A 48 4.46 -17.70 -14.44
C GLY A 48 3.08 -17.31 -13.91
N ILE A 49 2.86 -16.03 -13.62
CA ILE A 49 1.57 -15.51 -13.16
C ILE A 49 0.73 -15.13 -14.39
N PRO A 50 -0.52 -15.61 -14.50
CA PRO A 50 -1.43 -15.18 -15.56
C PRO A 50 -1.58 -13.67 -15.59
N THR A 51 -1.68 -13.09 -16.78
CA THR A 51 -1.89 -11.66 -16.97
C THR A 51 -3.10 -11.39 -17.83
N ALA A 52 -3.77 -10.27 -17.59
CA ALA A 52 -4.87 -9.79 -18.41
C ALA A 52 -4.78 -8.28 -18.62
N VAL A 53 -5.35 -7.80 -19.73
CA VAL A 53 -5.47 -6.37 -20.00
C VAL A 53 -6.95 -6.05 -20.21
N VAL A 54 -7.47 -5.13 -19.40
CA VAL A 54 -8.77 -4.51 -19.56
C VAL A 54 -8.52 -3.04 -19.90
N ASP A 55 -8.39 -2.72 -21.19
CA ASP A 55 -8.04 -1.36 -21.60
C ASP A 55 -9.22 -0.41 -21.38
N HIS A 56 -9.05 0.52 -20.44
CA HIS A 56 -10.08 1.49 -20.08
C HIS A 56 -10.53 2.39 -21.26
N LYS A 57 -9.69 2.53 -22.30
CA LYS A 57 -10.00 3.32 -23.51
C LYS A 57 -10.97 2.60 -24.45
N ALA A 58 -11.13 1.28 -24.29
CA ALA A 58 -12.04 0.48 -25.12
C ALA A 58 -13.50 0.57 -24.66
N PHE A 59 -13.78 1.26 -23.56
CA PHE A 59 -15.12 1.33 -22.96
C PHE A 59 -15.71 2.74 -23.05
N PRO A 60 -17.03 2.86 -23.28
CA PRO A 60 -17.70 4.15 -23.45
C PRO A 60 -17.85 4.93 -22.14
N SER A 61 -17.77 4.25 -21.00
CA SER A 61 -17.90 4.86 -19.68
C SER A 61 -17.06 4.15 -18.63
N ARG A 62 -16.88 4.80 -17.48
CA ARG A 62 -16.19 4.22 -16.33
C ARG A 62 -16.96 3.02 -15.78
N GLU A 63 -18.27 3.08 -15.74
CA GLU A 63 -19.15 1.99 -15.29
C GLU A 63 -19.00 0.75 -16.17
N ALA A 64 -18.94 0.92 -17.49
CA ALA A 64 -18.73 -0.18 -18.43
C ALA A 64 -17.33 -0.81 -18.28
N PHE A 65 -16.31 0.01 -18.09
CA PHE A 65 -14.97 -0.46 -17.78
C PHE A 65 -14.92 -1.24 -16.48
N ASP A 66 -15.48 -0.68 -15.39
CA ASP A 66 -15.48 -1.31 -14.08
C ASP A 66 -16.26 -2.63 -14.07
N ALA A 67 -17.35 -2.73 -14.83
CA ALA A 67 -18.09 -3.98 -15.01
C ALA A 67 -17.22 -5.05 -15.67
N ALA A 68 -16.55 -4.73 -16.77
CA ALA A 68 -15.64 -5.67 -17.44
C ALA A 68 -14.43 -6.04 -16.57
N LEU A 69 -13.90 -5.09 -15.81
CA LEU A 69 -12.83 -5.34 -14.85
C LEU A 69 -13.31 -6.31 -13.75
N ALA A 70 -14.52 -6.11 -13.22
CA ALA A 70 -15.09 -6.99 -12.21
C ALA A 70 -15.32 -8.41 -12.76
N GLU A 71 -15.83 -8.56 -13.99
CA GLU A 71 -15.95 -9.88 -14.64
C GLU A 71 -14.60 -10.58 -14.75
N SER A 72 -13.56 -9.85 -15.16
CA SER A 72 -12.20 -10.38 -15.25
C SER A 72 -11.64 -10.83 -13.89
N ILE A 73 -11.91 -10.09 -12.82
CA ILE A 73 -11.49 -10.43 -11.45
C ILE A 73 -12.25 -11.67 -10.94
N ASP A 74 -13.56 -11.69 -11.11
CA ASP A 74 -14.43 -12.75 -10.61
C ASP A 74 -14.18 -14.09 -11.27
N ALA A 75 -13.77 -14.10 -12.56
CA ALA A 75 -13.33 -15.31 -13.26
C ALA A 75 -12.17 -16.03 -12.58
N HIS A 76 -11.41 -15.35 -11.72
CA HIS A 76 -10.31 -15.92 -10.95
C HIS A 76 -10.67 -16.29 -9.49
N GLY A 77 -11.94 -16.07 -9.08
CA GLY A 77 -12.41 -16.36 -7.73
C GLY A 77 -11.60 -15.65 -6.66
N ALA A 78 -11.42 -14.32 -6.82
CA ALA A 78 -10.58 -13.51 -5.93
C ALA A 78 -11.12 -13.44 -4.51
N ASP A 79 -10.35 -13.89 -3.52
CA ASP A 79 -10.58 -13.64 -2.10
C ASP A 79 -10.13 -12.22 -1.71
N LEU A 80 -9.10 -11.71 -2.40
CA LEU A 80 -8.55 -10.36 -2.20
C LEU A 80 -8.23 -9.71 -3.55
N VAL A 81 -8.59 -8.45 -3.69
CA VAL A 81 -8.16 -7.58 -4.78
C VAL A 81 -7.18 -6.53 -4.24
N VAL A 82 -6.05 -6.37 -4.91
CA VAL A 82 -4.95 -5.49 -4.49
C VAL A 82 -4.70 -4.43 -5.55
N LEU A 83 -4.81 -3.16 -5.18
CA LEU A 83 -4.47 -2.02 -6.04
C LEU A 83 -2.98 -1.67 -5.87
N ALA A 84 -2.14 -2.11 -6.77
CA ALA A 84 -0.68 -1.86 -6.72
C ALA A 84 -0.25 -0.80 -7.75
N GLY A 85 -0.57 0.45 -7.46
CA GLY A 85 -0.36 1.57 -8.40
C GLY A 85 -1.39 1.55 -9.55
N PHE A 86 -2.64 1.23 -9.24
CA PHE A 86 -3.75 1.30 -10.17
C PHE A 86 -4.31 2.72 -10.23
N MET A 87 -4.08 3.40 -11.35
CA MET A 87 -4.29 4.85 -11.50
C MET A 87 -5.68 5.20 -12.07
N ARG A 88 -6.71 4.47 -11.63
CA ARG A 88 -8.11 4.74 -12.00
C ARG A 88 -8.97 4.90 -10.76
N VAL A 89 -9.83 5.91 -10.77
CA VAL A 89 -10.88 6.04 -9.74
C VAL A 89 -11.98 5.06 -10.10
N LEU A 90 -12.21 4.10 -9.22
CA LEU A 90 -13.22 3.06 -9.35
C LEU A 90 -14.60 3.61 -8.95
N THR A 91 -15.66 3.07 -9.54
CA THR A 91 -17.03 3.46 -9.17
C THR A 91 -17.43 2.91 -7.81
N ASP A 92 -18.38 3.55 -7.15
CA ASP A 92 -18.96 3.08 -5.89
C ASP A 92 -19.49 1.65 -6.00
N ALA A 93 -20.11 1.31 -7.12
CA ALA A 93 -20.64 -0.03 -7.37
C ALA A 93 -19.53 -1.09 -7.40
N PHE A 94 -18.40 -0.78 -8.03
CA PHE A 94 -17.22 -1.66 -8.04
C PHE A 94 -16.66 -1.81 -6.62
N VAL A 95 -16.45 -0.70 -5.91
CA VAL A 95 -15.88 -0.73 -4.56
C VAL A 95 -16.76 -1.54 -3.61
N ARG A 96 -18.09 -1.34 -3.63
CA ARG A 96 -19.06 -2.11 -2.81
C ARG A 96 -19.05 -3.60 -3.14
N ARG A 97 -18.79 -4.01 -4.40
CA ARG A 97 -18.68 -5.42 -4.79
C ARG A 97 -17.52 -6.14 -4.08
N TYR A 98 -16.46 -5.42 -3.79
CA TYR A 98 -15.25 -5.92 -3.13
C TYR A 98 -15.06 -5.37 -1.70
N ASP A 99 -16.15 -4.95 -1.06
CA ASP A 99 -16.12 -4.45 0.32
C ASP A 99 -15.44 -5.44 1.27
N GLY A 100 -14.55 -4.94 2.13
CA GLY A 100 -13.76 -5.73 3.07
C GLY A 100 -12.68 -6.63 2.43
N ARG A 101 -12.51 -6.60 1.10
CA ARG A 101 -11.51 -7.41 0.37
C ARG A 101 -10.86 -6.68 -0.82
N LEU A 102 -10.80 -5.36 -0.74
CA LEU A 102 -10.11 -4.49 -1.69
C LEU A 102 -9.10 -3.64 -0.93
N LEU A 103 -7.81 -3.87 -1.15
CA LEU A 103 -6.72 -3.13 -0.51
C LEU A 103 -6.05 -2.16 -1.49
N ASN A 104 -5.68 -1.00 -0.99
CA ASN A 104 -4.85 -0.02 -1.69
C ASN A 104 -3.65 0.39 -0.84
N ILE A 105 -2.58 0.80 -1.50
CA ILE A 105 -1.46 1.51 -0.88
C ILE A 105 -1.42 2.95 -1.37
N HIS A 106 -1.38 3.89 -0.43
CA HIS A 106 -1.34 5.32 -0.72
C HIS A 106 -0.04 5.92 -0.18
N PRO A 107 0.71 6.71 -0.98
CA PRO A 107 2.02 7.20 -0.59
C PRO A 107 1.93 8.45 0.29
N SER A 108 1.16 8.38 1.38
CA SER A 108 1.11 9.37 2.46
C SER A 108 0.65 8.74 3.77
N LEU A 109 0.75 9.49 4.86
CA LEU A 109 0.17 9.13 6.16
C LEU A 109 -1.29 9.61 6.20
N LEU A 110 -2.21 8.83 5.64
CA LEU A 110 -3.64 9.18 5.68
C LEU A 110 -4.11 9.44 7.12
N PRO A 111 -4.98 10.43 7.34
CA PRO A 111 -5.73 11.24 6.37
C PRO A 111 -4.95 12.42 5.78
N SER A 112 -3.66 12.58 6.07
CA SER A 112 -2.86 13.66 5.49
C SER A 112 -2.53 13.38 4.03
N PHE A 113 -2.60 14.42 3.19
CA PHE A 113 -2.24 14.39 1.77
C PHE A 113 -2.96 13.28 0.95
N PRO A 114 -4.32 13.22 0.95
CA PRO A 114 -5.05 12.33 0.05
C PRO A 114 -4.87 12.77 -1.42
N GLY A 115 -5.14 11.87 -2.38
CA GLY A 115 -5.05 12.15 -3.81
C GLY A 115 -3.61 12.18 -4.35
N LEU A 116 -3.35 13.01 -5.36
CA LEU A 116 -2.10 13.01 -6.12
C LEU A 116 -1.04 13.94 -5.52
N HIS A 117 0.22 13.79 -6.01
CA HIS A 117 1.38 14.64 -5.67
C HIS A 117 1.69 14.72 -4.18
N THR A 118 1.53 13.64 -3.47
CA THR A 118 1.64 13.57 -2.00
C THR A 118 3.03 14.00 -1.49
N HIS A 119 4.09 13.57 -2.16
CA HIS A 119 5.48 13.89 -1.77
C HIS A 119 5.78 15.38 -1.94
N GLN A 120 5.43 15.95 -3.10
CA GLN A 120 5.61 17.38 -3.36
C GLN A 120 4.84 18.23 -2.34
N ARG A 121 3.57 17.87 -2.09
CA ARG A 121 2.71 18.56 -1.11
C ARG A 121 3.25 18.46 0.31
N ALA A 122 3.82 17.31 0.69
CA ALA A 122 4.44 17.14 1.99
C ALA A 122 5.69 18.02 2.18
N ILE A 123 6.53 18.13 1.14
CA ILE A 123 7.71 19.02 1.14
C ILE A 123 7.26 20.48 1.24
N GLU A 124 6.31 20.91 0.41
CA GLU A 124 5.79 22.28 0.40
C GLU A 124 5.12 22.67 1.73
N ALA A 125 4.43 21.72 2.38
CA ALA A 125 3.83 21.93 3.70
C ALA A 125 4.86 22.00 4.83
N GLY A 126 6.14 21.66 4.58
CA GLY A 126 7.21 21.71 5.57
C GLY A 126 7.06 20.71 6.70
N VAL A 127 6.33 19.58 6.48
CA VAL A 127 6.17 18.54 7.51
C VAL A 127 7.49 17.83 7.77
N ARG A 128 7.67 17.32 8.97
CA ARG A 128 8.89 16.59 9.36
C ARG A 128 8.80 15.08 9.10
N VAL A 129 7.59 14.57 8.94
CA VAL A 129 7.30 13.16 8.67
C VAL A 129 6.37 13.01 7.49
N HIS A 130 6.59 11.96 6.74
CA HIS A 130 5.74 11.51 5.64
C HIS A 130 5.71 9.98 5.66
N GLY A 131 5.10 9.31 4.67
CA GLY A 131 5.10 7.86 4.68
C GLY A 131 4.14 7.24 3.69
N ALA A 132 3.68 6.05 4.02
CA ALA A 132 2.71 5.30 3.25
C ALA A 132 1.65 4.66 4.14
N THR A 133 0.47 4.47 3.58
CA THR A 133 -0.69 3.83 4.23
C THR A 133 -1.22 2.70 3.37
N VAL A 134 -1.37 1.50 3.95
CA VAL A 134 -2.22 0.46 3.37
C VAL A 134 -3.58 0.54 4.04
N HIS A 135 -4.63 0.56 3.24
CA HIS A 135 -6.01 0.69 3.73
C HIS A 135 -6.98 -0.14 2.90
N PHE A 136 -8.12 -0.49 3.47
CA PHE A 136 -9.25 -0.98 2.70
C PHE A 136 -9.85 0.16 1.88
N VAL A 137 -10.26 -0.13 0.66
CA VAL A 137 -10.88 0.87 -0.22
C VAL A 137 -12.36 0.99 0.09
N THR A 138 -12.81 2.22 0.25
CA THR A 138 -14.22 2.62 0.39
C THR A 138 -14.61 3.54 -0.77
N PRO A 139 -15.92 3.79 -1.00
CA PRO A 139 -16.37 4.74 -2.03
C PRO A 139 -15.77 6.15 -1.88
N GLU A 140 -15.51 6.57 -0.66
CA GLU A 140 -14.82 7.83 -0.39
C GLU A 140 -13.32 7.67 -0.61
N LEU A 141 -12.74 8.55 -1.44
CA LEU A 141 -11.34 8.46 -1.87
C LEU A 141 -10.38 8.57 -0.68
N ASP A 142 -9.49 7.60 -0.54
CA ASP A 142 -8.43 7.53 0.47
C ASP A 142 -8.93 7.66 1.93
N CYS A 143 -10.19 7.31 2.21
CA CYS A 143 -10.83 7.43 3.52
C CYS A 143 -11.13 6.09 4.20
N GLY A 144 -10.78 4.97 3.59
CA GLY A 144 -11.10 3.64 4.11
C GLY A 144 -10.26 3.23 5.33
N PRO A 145 -10.68 2.16 6.03
CA PRO A 145 -10.02 1.65 7.23
C PRO A 145 -8.53 1.36 7.03
N VAL A 146 -7.69 1.98 7.86
CA VAL A 146 -6.23 1.85 7.79
C VAL A 146 -5.78 0.51 8.37
N VAL A 147 -4.97 -0.23 7.61
CA VAL A 147 -4.40 -1.51 8.04
C VAL A 147 -3.03 -1.32 8.68
N ILE A 148 -2.15 -0.58 8.03
CA ILE A 148 -0.78 -0.33 8.49
C ILE A 148 -0.24 0.96 7.86
N GLN A 149 0.57 1.67 8.62
CA GLN A 149 1.29 2.84 8.16
C GLN A 149 2.78 2.68 8.40
N ALA A 150 3.59 3.24 7.50
CA ALA A 150 5.02 3.39 7.69
C ALA A 150 5.42 4.86 7.63
N VAL A 151 6.22 5.29 8.58
CA VAL A 151 6.68 6.67 8.71
C VAL A 151 8.11 6.80 8.21
N VAL A 152 8.39 7.86 7.48
CA VAL A 152 9.75 8.25 7.05
C VAL A 152 10.00 9.72 7.37
N PRO A 153 11.26 10.13 7.66
CA PRO A 153 11.59 11.54 7.80
C PRO A 153 11.51 12.27 6.45
N VAL A 154 11.10 13.53 6.48
CA VAL A 154 11.36 14.50 5.41
C VAL A 154 12.63 15.25 5.78
N LEU A 155 13.67 15.10 4.97
CA LEU A 155 15.00 15.65 5.25
C LEU A 155 15.18 17.01 4.62
N PRO A 156 16.01 17.90 5.22
CA PRO A 156 16.42 19.14 4.54
C PRO A 156 17.06 18.83 3.19
N GLY A 157 16.59 19.52 2.14
CA GLY A 157 17.07 19.32 0.77
C GLY A 157 16.42 18.17 0.01
N ASP A 158 15.41 17.50 0.57
CA ASP A 158 14.62 16.53 -0.20
C ASP A 158 13.92 17.21 -1.37
N ASP A 159 13.94 16.53 -2.49
CA ASP A 159 13.05 16.73 -3.63
C ASP A 159 11.98 15.61 -3.68
N GLU A 160 11.04 15.72 -4.61
CA GLU A 160 9.98 14.72 -4.80
C GLU A 160 10.56 13.32 -5.04
N GLY A 161 11.66 13.21 -5.80
CA GLY A 161 12.29 11.94 -6.14
C GLY A 161 12.93 11.25 -4.94
N SER A 162 13.71 11.99 -4.13
CA SER A 162 14.38 11.46 -2.93
C SER A 162 13.39 11.01 -1.87
N LEU A 163 12.33 11.80 -1.63
CA LEU A 163 11.29 11.46 -0.68
C LEU A 163 10.47 10.26 -1.18
N SER A 164 10.06 10.26 -2.45
CA SER A 164 9.34 9.15 -3.08
C SER A 164 10.11 7.85 -2.98
N ALA A 165 11.42 7.85 -3.29
CA ALA A 165 12.26 6.66 -3.19
C ALA A 165 12.35 6.14 -1.74
N ARG A 166 12.34 7.04 -0.74
CA ARG A 166 12.34 6.67 0.69
C ARG A 166 11.02 6.05 1.11
N VAL A 167 9.89 6.62 0.69
CA VAL A 167 8.54 6.09 0.94
C VAL A 167 8.37 4.73 0.27
N LEU A 168 8.75 4.60 -1.01
CA LEU A 168 8.61 3.37 -1.77
C LEU A 168 9.31 2.16 -1.11
N ARG A 169 10.48 2.37 -0.47
CA ARG A 169 11.13 1.31 0.30
C ARG A 169 10.28 0.80 1.45
N GLN A 170 9.47 1.65 2.05
CA GLN A 170 8.55 1.24 3.12
C GLN A 170 7.29 0.60 2.54
N GLU A 171 6.77 1.09 1.43
CA GLU A 171 5.64 0.46 0.74
C GLU A 171 5.93 -1.01 0.44
N HIS A 172 7.12 -1.31 -0.07
CA HIS A 172 7.57 -2.68 -0.38
C HIS A 172 7.67 -3.59 0.86
N ARG A 173 7.64 -3.05 2.07
CA ARG A 173 7.62 -3.79 3.34
C ARG A 173 6.21 -3.96 3.88
N ILE A 174 5.46 -2.86 3.94
CA ILE A 174 4.16 -2.86 4.59
C ILE A 174 3.06 -3.48 3.73
N TYR A 175 3.14 -3.38 2.40
CA TYR A 175 2.11 -3.93 1.55
C TYR A 175 2.10 -5.47 1.54
N PRO A 176 3.22 -6.17 1.35
CA PRO A 176 3.27 -7.62 1.54
C PRO A 176 2.84 -8.05 2.94
N GLN A 177 3.15 -7.26 3.98
CA GLN A 177 2.73 -7.55 5.35
C GLN A 177 1.22 -7.47 5.52
N ALA A 178 0.56 -6.42 4.99
CA ALA A 178 -0.90 -6.30 5.02
C ALA A 178 -1.59 -7.44 4.27
N VAL A 179 -1.08 -7.79 3.09
CA VAL A 179 -1.59 -8.96 2.32
C VAL A 179 -1.43 -10.25 3.11
N ARG A 180 -0.31 -10.45 3.81
CA ARG A 180 -0.09 -11.61 4.68
C ARG A 180 -1.12 -11.68 5.80
N TRP A 181 -1.36 -10.58 6.52
CA TRP A 181 -2.36 -10.55 7.58
C TRP A 181 -3.76 -10.87 7.07
N PHE A 182 -4.11 -10.39 5.86
CA PHE A 182 -5.37 -10.75 5.23
C PHE A 182 -5.45 -12.26 4.93
N VAL A 183 -4.39 -12.82 4.35
CA VAL A 183 -4.31 -14.28 4.02
C VAL A 183 -4.43 -15.15 5.26
N GLU A 184 -3.87 -14.72 6.38
CA GLU A 184 -3.88 -15.40 7.67
C GLU A 184 -5.18 -15.15 8.49
N ASP A 185 -6.19 -14.45 7.91
CA ASP A 185 -7.45 -14.08 8.60
C ASP A 185 -7.21 -13.28 9.91
N ARG A 186 -6.19 -12.45 9.92
CA ARG A 186 -5.82 -11.63 11.09
C ARG A 186 -6.45 -10.25 11.11
N LEU A 187 -7.04 -9.79 10.01
CA LEU A 187 -7.66 -8.47 9.90
C LEU A 187 -9.14 -8.54 10.23
N THR A 188 -9.61 -7.65 11.10
CA THR A 188 -11.03 -7.47 11.41
C THR A 188 -11.37 -6.00 11.35
N ILE A 189 -12.37 -5.62 10.55
CA ILE A 189 -12.90 -4.26 10.51
C ILE A 189 -14.00 -4.16 11.56
N THR A 190 -13.85 -3.25 12.52
CA THR A 190 -14.86 -2.99 13.57
C THR A 190 -16.05 -2.21 13.03
N ALA A 191 -17.14 -2.18 13.78
CA ALA A 191 -18.31 -1.35 13.45
C ALA A 191 -18.01 0.16 13.40
N GLN A 192 -16.91 0.60 14.04
CA GLN A 192 -16.42 1.98 14.02
C GLN A 192 -15.47 2.25 12.83
N GLY A 193 -15.25 1.27 11.94
CA GLY A 193 -14.37 1.40 10.79
C GLY A 193 -12.88 1.33 11.11
N GLN A 194 -12.50 0.80 12.27
CA GLN A 194 -11.10 0.55 12.63
C GLN A 194 -10.68 -0.87 12.23
N VAL A 195 -9.43 -1.06 11.85
CA VAL A 195 -8.86 -2.39 11.61
C VAL A 195 -8.16 -2.86 12.88
N LEU A 196 -8.53 -4.03 13.34
CA LEU A 196 -7.79 -4.76 14.38
C LEU A 196 -6.95 -5.85 13.71
N VAL A 197 -5.71 -5.96 14.14
CA VAL A 197 -4.78 -7.00 13.69
C VAL A 197 -4.61 -8.00 14.84
N ARG A 198 -5.08 -9.23 14.67
CA ARG A 198 -4.89 -10.27 15.69
C ARG A 198 -3.41 -10.55 15.89
N ASP A 199 -2.99 -10.69 17.13
CA ASP A 199 -1.58 -10.89 17.54
C ASP A 199 -0.66 -9.77 17.04
N GLU A 200 -1.16 -8.53 17.08
CA GLU A 200 -0.35 -7.35 16.77
C GLU A 200 0.77 -7.19 17.79
N ALA A 201 1.99 -6.97 17.30
CA ALA A 201 3.09 -6.54 18.16
C ALA A 201 2.99 -5.03 18.34
N VAL A 202 2.75 -4.59 19.57
CA VAL A 202 2.68 -3.16 19.91
C VAL A 202 4.05 -2.72 20.45
N ASP A 203 4.61 -1.67 19.82
CA ASP A 203 5.76 -0.93 20.33
C ASP A 203 5.27 0.44 20.79
N GLU A 204 5.28 0.67 22.10
CA GLU A 204 4.85 1.93 22.72
C GLU A 204 5.92 3.04 22.62
N ALA A 205 7.10 2.75 22.08
CA ALA A 205 8.16 3.74 21.92
C ALA A 205 7.76 4.82 20.91
N GLY A 206 7.82 6.07 21.32
CA GLY A 206 7.66 7.23 20.46
C GLY A 206 8.92 7.48 19.62
N TRP A 207 8.75 8.10 18.45
CA TRP A 207 9.84 8.55 17.59
C TRP A 207 9.87 10.07 17.50
N THR A 208 11.08 10.64 17.53
CA THR A 208 11.30 12.07 17.29
C THR A 208 12.07 12.26 15.98
N ILE A 209 11.62 13.20 15.14
CA ILE A 209 12.29 13.57 13.89
C ILE A 209 12.37 15.10 13.82
N PRO A 210 13.58 15.70 13.88
CA PRO A 210 14.87 15.04 14.08
C PRO A 210 15.00 14.33 15.41
N SER A 211 15.96 13.41 15.53
CA SER A 211 16.27 12.74 16.80
C SER A 211 16.64 13.77 17.88
N LEU A 212 16.33 13.44 19.13
CA LEU A 212 16.80 14.25 20.27
C LEU A 212 18.33 14.24 20.33
N ASP A 213 18.91 15.33 20.81
CA ASP A 213 20.34 15.38 21.10
C ASP A 213 20.69 14.28 22.13
N ARG A 214 21.82 13.60 21.88
CA ARG A 214 22.31 12.67 22.90
C ARG A 214 22.62 13.46 24.16
N THR A 215 21.94 13.17 25.24
CA THR A 215 22.34 13.69 26.57
C THR A 215 23.78 13.21 26.81
N PRO A 216 24.75 14.09 27.13
CA PRO A 216 26.07 13.61 27.52
C PRO A 216 25.87 12.63 28.68
N GLU A 217 26.38 11.41 28.53
CA GLU A 217 26.42 10.47 29.69
C GLU A 217 27.07 11.22 30.84
N ALA A 218 26.35 11.35 31.96
CA ALA A 218 26.89 11.93 33.18
C ALA A 218 28.19 11.17 33.47
N GLY A 219 29.31 11.88 33.34
CA GLY A 219 30.64 11.32 33.39
C GLY A 219 30.79 10.33 34.54
N ALA A 220 31.31 9.16 34.24
CA ALA A 220 31.83 8.26 35.25
C ALA A 220 32.78 9.07 36.10
N CYS A 221 32.39 9.31 37.35
CA CYS A 221 33.22 9.95 38.33
C CYS A 221 34.43 9.03 38.57
N ASP A 222 35.59 9.43 38.01
CA ASP A 222 36.86 8.80 38.29
C ASP A 222 37.12 8.87 39.77
N SER A 223 36.80 7.81 40.48
CA SER A 223 37.28 7.59 41.87
C SER A 223 38.69 7.03 41.82
N GLN A 224 39.62 7.88 41.41
CA GLN A 224 41.03 7.73 41.84
C GLN A 224 41.21 8.54 43.13
N GLN A 225 41.18 7.87 44.26
CA GLN A 225 41.82 8.35 45.44
C GLN A 225 42.63 7.22 46.08
N SER A 226 43.95 7.46 46.10
CA SER A 226 44.99 7.06 47.05
C SER A 226 45.35 5.59 47.08
#